data_717cdf3e2382b9cbd4ab94803fda2473
#
_entry.id   717cdf3e2382b9cbd4ab94803fda2473
#
_cell.length_a   1.000
_cell.length_b   1.000
_cell.length_c   1.000
_cell.angle_alpha   90.00
_cell.angle_beta   90.00
_cell.angle_gamma   90.00
#
_symmetry.space_group_name_H-M   'P 1'
#
loop_
_entity.id
_entity.type
_entity.pdbx_description
1 polymer ?
#
loop_
_entity_poly.entity_id
_entity_poly.type
_entity_poly.pdbx_seq_one_letter_code
_entity_poly.pdbx_strand_id
1 'polypeptide(L)'
;YLEGLVINHGKLERGVGGGLCQLANLIHWLVLNSPLTVTELVHHSDALFPDSGRRVPFGTGTSVFYKNVDYRFKNTTDRPVQLLVWVTESELYGELRAPEPFPYIYRITEENQGYIEEDGEFFRISQVYRLTLDRERRVLRRELVLDNHSRVMYDYSLIPEGQIITPGLRKLT
;
A
#
# COMPACT_ATOMS: atom_id res chain seq x y z
N TYR A 1 -21.93 -8.36 -2.67
CA TYR A 1 -20.76 -8.80 -1.91
C TYR A 1 -20.94 -10.28 -1.56
N LEU A 2 -19.87 -11.06 -1.78
CA LEU A 2 -19.84 -12.48 -1.50
C LEU A 2 -19.14 -12.76 -0.17
N GLU A 3 -19.40 -13.93 0.41
CA GLU A 3 -18.61 -14.42 1.53
C GLU A 3 -17.21 -14.82 1.07
N GLY A 4 -16.22 -14.48 1.90
CA GLY A 4 -14.82 -14.80 1.66
C GLY A 4 -13.99 -14.58 2.91
N LEU A 5 -12.66 -14.57 2.75
CA LEU A 5 -11.75 -14.28 3.86
C LEU A 5 -11.76 -12.78 4.17
N VAL A 6 -12.02 -12.47 5.43
CA VAL A 6 -11.94 -11.11 6.00
C VAL A 6 -10.99 -11.11 7.19
N ILE A 7 -10.37 -9.98 7.46
CA ILE A 7 -9.56 -9.76 8.66
C ILE A 7 -10.40 -8.97 9.65
N ASN A 8 -10.65 -9.56 10.82
CA ASN A 8 -11.42 -8.95 11.88
C ASN A 8 -10.60 -8.98 13.17
N HIS A 9 -10.30 -7.80 13.74
CA HIS A 9 -9.46 -7.65 14.95
C HIS A 9 -8.16 -8.48 14.92
N GLY A 10 -7.46 -8.46 13.77
CA GLY A 10 -6.20 -9.20 13.58
C GLY A 10 -6.36 -10.71 13.35
N LYS A 11 -7.59 -11.24 13.23
CA LYS A 11 -7.87 -12.65 12.96
C LYS A 11 -8.48 -12.84 11.58
N LEU A 12 -8.10 -13.96 10.95
CA LEU A 12 -8.66 -14.37 9.67
C LEU A 12 -9.98 -15.10 9.90
N GLU A 13 -11.07 -14.59 9.35
CA GLU A 13 -12.44 -15.13 9.50
C GLU A 13 -13.11 -15.22 8.13
N ARG A 14 -14.28 -15.89 8.07
CA ARG A 14 -15.18 -15.84 6.91
C ARG A 14 -16.26 -14.82 7.16
N GLY A 15 -16.50 -13.95 6.17
CA GLY A 15 -17.54 -12.93 6.27
C GLY A 15 -17.90 -12.31 4.92
N VAL A 16 -18.96 -11.53 4.91
CA VAL A 16 -19.40 -10.77 3.72
C VAL A 16 -18.37 -9.68 3.43
N GLY A 17 -17.93 -9.59 2.17
CA GLY A 17 -16.94 -8.64 1.72
C GLY A 17 -15.52 -9.21 1.63
N GLY A 18 -15.37 -10.53 1.64
CA GLY A 18 -14.09 -11.18 1.39
C GLY A 18 -13.45 -10.72 0.07
N GLY A 19 -12.14 -10.44 0.11
CA GLY A 19 -11.39 -9.95 -1.06
C GLY A 19 -11.46 -8.43 -1.28
N LEU A 20 -12.28 -7.68 -0.54
CA LEU A 20 -12.40 -6.21 -0.73
C LEU A 20 -11.08 -5.48 -0.48
N CYS A 21 -10.32 -5.85 0.57
CA CYS A 21 -9.02 -5.23 0.83
C CYS A 21 -8.03 -5.50 -0.32
N GLN A 22 -8.03 -6.72 -0.89
CA GLN A 22 -7.17 -7.05 -2.02
C GLN A 22 -7.53 -6.21 -3.26
N LEU A 23 -8.83 -6.07 -3.56
CA LEU A 23 -9.32 -5.22 -4.64
C LEU A 23 -8.94 -3.75 -4.40
N ALA A 24 -9.17 -3.24 -3.20
CA ALA A 24 -8.85 -1.87 -2.83
C ALA A 24 -7.34 -1.60 -2.93
N ASN A 25 -6.49 -2.56 -2.51
CA ASN A 25 -5.04 -2.47 -2.63
C ASN A 25 -4.59 -2.38 -4.09
N LEU A 26 -5.18 -3.19 -4.99
CA LEU A 26 -4.88 -3.11 -6.41
C LEU A 26 -5.27 -1.74 -6.99
N ILE A 27 -6.48 -1.27 -6.68
CA ILE A 27 -6.95 0.04 -7.16
C ILE A 27 -6.07 1.16 -6.59
N HIS A 28 -5.73 1.11 -5.32
CA HIS A 28 -4.84 2.10 -4.69
C HIS A 28 -3.47 2.13 -5.36
N TRP A 29 -2.89 0.96 -5.65
CA TRP A 29 -1.62 0.87 -6.38
C TRP A 29 -1.70 1.53 -7.76
N LEU A 30 -2.78 1.31 -8.51
CA LEU A 30 -3.00 1.96 -9.80
C LEU A 30 -3.15 3.48 -9.65
N VAL A 31 -3.88 3.93 -8.64
CA VAL A 31 -4.07 5.36 -8.33
C VAL A 31 -2.75 6.03 -7.97
N LEU A 32 -1.92 5.40 -7.14
CA LEU A 32 -0.60 5.93 -6.76
C LEU A 32 0.34 6.09 -7.97
N ASN A 33 0.21 5.21 -8.96
CA ASN A 33 0.99 5.26 -10.21
C ASN A 33 0.31 6.06 -11.34
N SER A 34 -0.59 6.97 -11.01
CA SER A 34 -1.37 7.78 -11.95
C SER A 34 -1.53 9.23 -11.44
N PRO A 35 -2.08 10.16 -12.24
CA PRO A 35 -2.37 11.53 -11.77
C PRO A 35 -3.60 11.62 -10.84
N LEU A 36 -4.28 10.52 -10.57
CA LEU A 36 -5.44 10.52 -9.70
C LEU A 36 -5.05 10.86 -8.26
N THR A 37 -5.97 11.46 -7.52
CA THR A 37 -5.75 11.92 -6.15
C THR A 37 -6.58 11.10 -5.18
N VAL A 38 -5.93 10.50 -4.18
CA VAL A 38 -6.60 9.83 -3.07
C VAL A 38 -7.27 10.88 -2.19
N THR A 39 -8.54 10.67 -1.85
CA THR A 39 -9.33 11.59 -1.01
C THR A 39 -9.74 10.98 0.31
N GLU A 40 -9.80 9.66 0.41
CA GLU A 40 -10.07 8.94 1.64
C GLU A 40 -9.31 7.62 1.65
N LEU A 41 -8.60 7.37 2.73
CA LEU A 41 -7.76 6.19 2.90
C LEU A 41 -7.63 5.85 4.39
N VAL A 42 -7.77 4.58 4.71
CA VAL A 42 -7.46 4.05 6.04
C VAL A 42 -6.37 3.00 5.89
N HIS A 43 -5.24 3.21 6.56
CA HIS A 43 -4.16 2.25 6.59
C HIS A 43 -4.38 1.15 7.63
N HIS A 44 -3.82 -0.01 7.38
CA HIS A 44 -3.67 -1.03 8.41
C HIS A 44 -2.59 -0.59 9.40
N SER A 45 -2.91 -0.62 10.69
CA SER A 45 -1.96 -0.38 11.78
C SER A 45 -1.13 -1.63 12.13
N ASP A 46 -1.51 -2.79 11.59
CA ASP A 46 -0.96 -4.09 11.93
C ASP A 46 -0.31 -4.78 10.74
N ALA A 47 0.89 -5.32 10.95
CA ALA A 47 1.60 -6.19 10.02
C ALA A 47 1.24 -7.65 10.34
N LEU A 48 0.25 -8.20 9.65
CA LEU A 48 -0.29 -9.55 9.92
C LEU A 48 0.56 -10.69 9.37
N PHE A 49 1.40 -10.43 8.38
CA PHE A 49 2.19 -11.44 7.68
C PHE A 49 3.61 -10.96 7.44
N PRO A 50 4.60 -11.89 7.47
CA PRO A 50 5.96 -11.60 7.04
C PRO A 50 6.02 -11.09 5.59
N ASP A 51 7.05 -10.32 5.28
CA ASP A 51 7.20 -9.61 4.00
C ASP A 51 7.87 -10.42 2.89
N SER A 52 7.96 -11.72 3.01
CA SER A 52 8.60 -12.56 2.00
C SER A 52 7.84 -12.51 0.67
N GLY A 53 8.56 -12.14 -0.41
CA GLY A 53 8.04 -12.17 -1.78
C GLY A 53 7.08 -11.04 -2.17
N ARG A 54 7.00 -9.98 -1.41
CA ARG A 54 6.14 -8.84 -1.71
C ARG A 54 6.64 -8.08 -2.96
N ARG A 55 5.72 -7.80 -3.90
CA ARG A 55 6.03 -7.09 -5.16
C ARG A 55 5.84 -5.58 -5.07
N VAL A 56 5.14 -5.10 -4.05
CA VAL A 56 4.83 -3.67 -3.84
C VAL A 56 5.30 -3.26 -2.43
N PRO A 57 5.68 -2.00 -2.21
CA PRO A 57 6.09 -1.52 -0.91
C PRO A 57 5.06 -1.83 0.17
N PHE A 58 5.53 -2.21 1.35
CA PHE A 58 4.66 -2.38 2.51
C PHE A 58 4.04 -1.02 2.88
N GLY A 59 2.82 -1.04 3.37
CA GLY A 59 2.13 0.20 3.71
C GLY A 59 1.42 0.89 2.54
N THR A 60 1.63 0.45 1.28
CA THR A 60 0.79 0.92 0.16
C THR A 60 -0.59 0.25 0.16
N GLY A 61 -0.92 -0.50 1.22
CA GLY A 61 -2.22 -1.11 1.38
C GLY A 61 -3.26 -0.15 1.95
N THR A 62 -4.53 -0.43 1.69
CA THR A 62 -5.66 0.27 2.26
C THR A 62 -6.66 -0.71 2.87
N SER A 63 -7.22 -0.32 4.00
CA SER A 63 -8.34 -1.03 4.61
C SER A 63 -9.64 -0.60 3.96
N VAL A 64 -10.47 -1.58 3.62
CA VAL A 64 -11.86 -1.37 3.24
C VAL A 64 -12.71 -2.37 4.00
N PHE A 65 -13.75 -1.89 4.65
CA PHE A 65 -14.65 -2.74 5.40
C PHE A 65 -16.10 -2.43 5.05
N TYR A 66 -16.85 -3.48 4.69
CA TYR A 66 -18.24 -3.35 4.26
C TYR A 66 -19.06 -2.51 5.24
N LYS A 67 -19.72 -1.48 4.75
CA LYS A 67 -20.53 -0.47 5.46
C LYS A 67 -19.79 0.47 6.42
N ASN A 68 -18.48 0.30 6.66
CA ASN A 68 -17.79 1.06 7.70
C ASN A 68 -16.58 1.87 7.21
N VAL A 69 -15.80 1.32 6.25
CA VAL A 69 -14.55 1.95 5.80
C VAL A 69 -14.51 1.94 4.28
N ASP A 70 -14.38 3.12 3.70
CA ASP A 70 -14.28 3.34 2.27
C ASP A 70 -12.85 3.69 1.84
N TYR A 71 -12.54 3.39 0.59
CA TYR A 71 -11.44 3.95 -0.14
C TYR A 71 -11.99 4.86 -1.23
N ARG A 72 -11.52 6.12 -1.28
CA ARG A 72 -11.99 7.11 -2.26
C ARG A 72 -10.85 7.81 -2.97
N PHE A 73 -11.01 8.03 -4.25
CA PHE A 73 -10.10 8.82 -5.07
C PHE A 73 -10.87 9.66 -6.09
N LYS A 74 -10.20 10.68 -6.60
CA LYS A 74 -10.77 11.64 -7.55
C LYS A 74 -9.88 11.78 -8.78
N ASN A 75 -10.50 11.81 -9.95
CA ASN A 75 -9.84 12.28 -11.16
C ASN A 75 -9.88 13.82 -11.15
N THR A 76 -8.71 14.43 -10.98
CA THR A 76 -8.52 15.89 -11.00
C THR A 76 -7.93 16.35 -12.34
N THR A 77 -7.77 15.46 -13.31
CA THR A 77 -7.32 15.81 -14.66
C THR A 77 -8.49 16.29 -15.54
N ASP A 78 -8.16 16.88 -16.65
CA ASP A 78 -9.11 17.37 -17.67
C ASP A 78 -9.60 16.28 -18.63
N ARG A 79 -9.16 15.03 -18.47
CA ARG A 79 -9.43 13.90 -19.36
C ARG A 79 -10.09 12.73 -18.65
N PRO A 80 -10.92 11.94 -19.33
CA PRO A 80 -11.51 10.76 -18.74
C PRO A 80 -10.45 9.69 -18.46
N VAL A 81 -10.67 8.93 -17.39
CA VAL A 81 -9.86 7.77 -17.02
C VAL A 81 -10.79 6.58 -16.84
N GLN A 82 -10.43 5.46 -17.44
CA GLN A 82 -11.14 4.19 -17.29
C GLN A 82 -10.37 3.27 -16.38
N LEU A 83 -11.03 2.80 -15.32
CA LEU A 83 -10.54 1.72 -14.45
C LEU A 83 -11.15 0.40 -14.91
N LEU A 84 -10.30 -0.57 -15.21
CA LEU A 84 -10.67 -1.95 -15.55
C LEU A 84 -10.13 -2.88 -14.45
N VAL A 85 -10.95 -3.80 -13.99
CA VAL A 85 -10.56 -4.83 -13.02
C VAL A 85 -11.18 -6.15 -13.44
N TRP A 86 -10.39 -7.24 -13.41
CA TRP A 86 -10.87 -8.58 -13.72
C TRP A 86 -10.10 -9.64 -12.92
N VAL A 87 -10.67 -10.81 -12.82
CA VAL A 87 -10.11 -11.96 -12.11
C VAL A 87 -9.87 -13.09 -13.09
N THR A 88 -8.74 -13.76 -12.95
CA THR A 88 -8.49 -15.08 -13.57
C THR A 88 -8.67 -16.18 -12.55
N GLU A 89 -8.29 -17.42 -12.86
CA GLU A 89 -8.36 -18.54 -11.91
C GLU A 89 -7.52 -18.31 -10.63
N SER A 90 -6.42 -17.58 -10.73
CA SER A 90 -5.46 -17.42 -9.62
C SER A 90 -5.07 -15.97 -9.29
N GLU A 91 -5.43 -15.00 -10.13
CA GLU A 91 -4.91 -13.64 -10.00
C GLU A 91 -5.99 -12.58 -10.22
N LEU A 92 -5.82 -11.45 -9.55
CA LEU A 92 -6.60 -10.24 -9.72
C LEU A 92 -5.78 -9.23 -10.53
N TYR A 93 -6.36 -8.74 -11.62
CA TYR A 93 -5.74 -7.76 -12.53
C TYR A 93 -6.47 -6.43 -12.50
N GLY A 94 -5.73 -5.38 -12.83
CA GLY A 94 -6.31 -4.06 -13.01
C GLY A 94 -5.49 -3.19 -13.94
N GLU A 95 -6.18 -2.29 -14.62
CA GLU A 95 -5.60 -1.30 -15.53
C GLU A 95 -6.27 0.05 -15.35
N LEU A 96 -5.48 1.11 -15.50
CA LEU A 96 -5.96 2.46 -15.75
C LEU A 96 -5.64 2.84 -17.17
N ARG A 97 -6.65 3.28 -17.92
CA ARG A 97 -6.54 3.73 -19.31
C ARG A 97 -7.00 5.17 -19.44
N ALA A 98 -6.32 5.92 -20.30
CA ALA A 98 -6.70 7.26 -20.73
C ALA A 98 -6.59 7.36 -22.25
N PRO A 99 -7.32 8.30 -22.92
CA PRO A 99 -7.27 8.48 -24.37
C PRO A 99 -5.86 8.79 -24.88
N GLU A 100 -5.06 9.48 -24.05
CA GLU A 100 -3.69 9.87 -24.34
C GLU A 100 -2.79 9.60 -23.13
N PRO A 101 -1.48 9.40 -23.34
CA PRO A 101 -0.53 9.27 -22.24
C PRO A 101 -0.57 10.49 -21.31
N PHE A 102 -0.44 10.25 -20.02
CA PHE A 102 -0.28 11.33 -19.04
C PHE A 102 1.03 12.08 -19.27
N PRO A 103 1.08 13.39 -18.92
CA PRO A 103 2.28 14.20 -19.14
C PRO A 103 3.45 13.79 -18.23
N TYR A 104 3.16 13.13 -17.12
CA TYR A 104 4.13 12.74 -16.11
C TYR A 104 4.14 11.22 -15.91
N ILE A 105 5.28 10.74 -15.41
CA ILE A 105 5.47 9.36 -14.96
C ILE A 105 5.42 9.38 -13.41
N TYR A 106 4.72 8.41 -12.83
CA TYR A 106 4.64 8.26 -11.37
C TYR A 106 5.40 7.00 -10.95
N ARG A 107 6.17 7.11 -9.88
CA ARG A 107 6.92 6.01 -9.29
C ARG A 107 6.76 6.01 -7.78
N ILE A 108 6.55 4.84 -7.23
CA ILE A 108 6.52 4.65 -5.79
C ILE A 108 7.84 4.04 -5.35
N THR A 109 8.45 4.63 -4.31
CA THR A 109 9.67 4.15 -3.68
C THR A 109 9.44 3.95 -2.19
N GLU A 110 10.14 3.00 -1.60
CA GLU A 110 10.15 2.74 -0.17
C GLU A 110 11.57 2.94 0.36
N GLU A 111 11.67 3.65 1.47
CA GLU A 111 12.93 3.98 2.12
C GLU A 111 12.85 3.69 3.62
N ASN A 112 14.00 3.60 4.29
CA ASN A 112 14.11 3.42 5.74
C ASN A 112 13.27 2.25 6.28
N GLN A 113 13.19 1.18 5.49
CA GLN A 113 12.44 -0.02 5.88
C GLN A 113 13.21 -0.85 6.89
N GLY A 114 12.50 -1.39 7.87
CA GLY A 114 13.08 -2.25 8.89
C GLY A 114 12.09 -2.54 10.02
N TYR A 115 12.65 -3.07 11.09
CA TYR A 115 11.90 -3.36 12.32
C TYR A 115 12.55 -2.65 13.48
N ILE A 116 11.74 -2.10 14.36
CA ILE A 116 12.18 -1.53 15.64
C ILE A 116 11.45 -2.24 16.78
N GLU A 117 12.12 -2.34 17.92
CA GLU A 117 11.53 -2.84 19.14
C GLU A 117 11.17 -1.65 20.03
N GLU A 118 9.91 -1.61 20.48
CA GLU A 118 9.38 -0.60 21.40
C GLU A 118 8.58 -1.34 22.50
N ASP A 119 8.96 -1.16 23.75
CA ASP A 119 8.30 -1.76 24.92
C ASP A 119 8.07 -3.29 24.84
N GLY A 120 9.00 -4.02 24.20
CA GLY A 120 8.94 -5.48 24.04
C GLY A 120 8.08 -5.96 22.88
N GLU A 121 7.57 -5.04 22.06
CA GLU A 121 6.84 -5.35 20.83
C GLU A 121 7.64 -4.88 19.61
N PHE A 122 7.53 -5.63 18.50
CA PHE A 122 8.13 -5.22 17.24
C PHE A 122 7.16 -4.45 16.37
N PHE A 123 7.68 -3.38 15.78
CA PHE A 123 7.00 -2.60 14.77
C PHE A 123 7.78 -2.62 13.47
N ARG A 124 7.06 -2.79 12.37
CA ARG A 124 7.63 -2.61 11.05
C ARG A 124 7.48 -1.17 10.63
N ILE A 125 8.62 -0.55 10.28
CA ILE A 125 8.68 0.82 9.83
C ILE A 125 9.11 0.92 8.37
N SER A 126 8.58 1.90 7.66
CA SER A 126 9.07 2.32 6.34
C SER A 126 8.46 3.66 5.95
N GLN A 127 9.11 4.35 5.01
CA GLN A 127 8.60 5.57 4.40
C GLN A 127 8.34 5.34 2.93
N VAL A 128 7.11 5.54 2.50
CA VAL A 128 6.70 5.38 1.11
C VAL A 128 6.58 6.76 0.46
N TYR A 129 7.30 6.96 -0.63
CA TYR A 129 7.27 8.20 -1.40
C TYR A 129 6.70 7.98 -2.78
N ARG A 130 5.95 8.97 -3.25
CA ARG A 130 5.53 9.09 -4.65
C ARG A 130 6.41 10.12 -5.34
N LEU A 131 7.06 9.69 -6.41
CA LEU A 131 7.84 10.55 -7.28
C LEU A 131 7.01 10.88 -8.52
N THR A 132 6.97 12.16 -8.88
CA THR A 132 6.46 12.63 -10.17
C THR A 132 7.66 12.97 -11.04
N LEU A 133 7.75 12.35 -12.21
CA LEU A 133 8.86 12.50 -13.14
C LEU A 133 8.37 13.07 -14.48
N ASP A 134 9.21 13.81 -15.15
CA ASP A 134 9.00 14.18 -16.56
C ASP A 134 9.26 13.00 -17.50
N ARG A 135 9.13 13.25 -18.81
CA ARG A 135 9.36 12.22 -19.84
C ARG A 135 10.82 11.79 -19.94
N GLU A 136 11.75 12.64 -19.54
CA GLU A 136 13.19 12.37 -19.44
C GLU A 136 13.58 11.70 -18.12
N ARG A 137 12.57 11.34 -17.29
CA ARG A 137 12.72 10.68 -15.97
C ARG A 137 13.40 11.52 -14.91
N ARG A 138 13.44 12.86 -15.04
CA ARG A 138 13.90 13.76 -13.99
C ARG A 138 12.80 13.91 -12.95
N VAL A 139 13.17 13.84 -11.68
CA VAL A 139 12.22 14.00 -10.57
C VAL A 139 11.81 15.46 -10.46
N LEU A 140 10.53 15.74 -10.64
CA LEU A 140 9.93 17.06 -10.50
C LEU A 140 9.35 17.27 -9.10
N ARG A 141 8.82 16.20 -8.49
CA ARG A 141 8.20 16.26 -7.17
C ARG A 141 8.42 14.95 -6.42
N ARG A 142 8.63 15.05 -5.12
CA ARG A 142 8.68 13.92 -4.18
C ARG A 142 7.71 14.19 -3.04
N GLU A 143 6.80 13.28 -2.81
CA GLU A 143 5.75 13.39 -1.79
C GLU A 143 5.83 12.19 -0.86
N LEU A 144 5.81 12.42 0.44
CA LEU A 144 5.61 11.35 1.42
C LEU A 144 4.14 10.92 1.36
N VAL A 145 3.91 9.67 0.97
CA VAL A 145 2.57 9.06 0.88
C VAL A 145 2.19 8.41 2.20
N LEU A 146 3.17 7.76 2.84
CA LEU A 146 2.98 7.07 4.09
C LEU A 146 4.29 7.05 4.90
N ASP A 147 4.19 7.37 6.18
CA ASP A 147 5.17 7.03 7.22
C ASP A 147 4.60 5.84 7.98
N ASN A 148 5.08 4.64 7.63
CA ASN A 148 4.53 3.40 8.14
C ASN A 148 5.15 3.06 9.50
N HIS A 149 4.29 2.76 10.46
CA HIS A 149 4.62 2.25 11.78
C HIS A 149 3.56 1.21 12.15
N SER A 150 3.81 -0.05 11.80
CA SER A 150 2.82 -1.13 11.93
C SER A 150 3.30 -2.17 12.92
N ARG A 151 2.46 -2.49 13.91
CA ARG A 151 2.73 -3.52 14.91
C ARG A 151 2.81 -4.89 14.24
N VAL A 152 3.85 -5.65 14.56
CA VAL A 152 4.02 -7.02 14.08
C VAL A 152 3.10 -7.95 14.85
N MET A 153 2.23 -8.67 14.11
CA MET A 153 1.21 -9.56 14.68
C MET A 153 1.50 -11.05 14.43
N TYR A 154 2.67 -11.36 13.89
CA TYR A 154 3.14 -12.73 13.65
C TYR A 154 4.32 -13.06 14.56
N ASP A 155 4.78 -14.32 14.55
CA ASP A 155 5.89 -14.79 15.35
C ASP A 155 7.17 -13.98 15.07
N TYR A 156 7.74 -13.38 16.10
CA TYR A 156 8.94 -12.54 16.01
C TYR A 156 10.17 -13.29 15.52
N SER A 157 10.21 -14.61 15.65
CA SER A 157 11.28 -15.45 15.06
C SER A 157 11.34 -15.37 13.54
N LEU A 158 10.28 -14.89 12.89
CA LEU A 158 10.21 -14.67 11.45
C LEU A 158 10.73 -13.30 11.01
N ILE A 159 11.09 -12.42 11.96
CA ILE A 159 11.71 -11.12 11.66
C ILE A 159 13.18 -11.37 11.28
N PRO A 160 13.64 -10.91 10.10
CA PRO A 160 15.02 -11.04 9.72
C PRO A 160 15.94 -10.22 10.64
N GLU A 161 16.88 -10.84 11.34
CA GLU A 161 17.79 -10.15 12.27
C GLU A 161 18.50 -8.95 11.63
N GLY A 162 18.92 -9.07 10.37
CA GLY A 162 19.61 -8.01 9.64
C GLY A 162 18.72 -6.80 9.28
N GLN A 163 17.42 -6.86 9.55
CA GLN A 163 16.47 -5.77 9.32
C GLN A 163 16.02 -5.09 10.63
N ILE A 164 16.49 -5.56 11.78
CA ILE A 164 16.19 -4.93 13.06
C ILE A 164 17.10 -3.71 13.23
N ILE A 165 16.47 -2.56 13.40
CA ILE A 165 17.14 -1.26 13.56
C ILE A 165 17.26 -0.97 15.05
N THR A 166 18.50 -0.95 15.57
CA THR A 166 18.75 -0.57 16.96
C THR A 166 18.60 0.94 17.11
N PRO A 167 17.80 1.43 18.08
CA PRO A 167 17.69 2.86 18.36
C PRO A 167 19.08 3.46 18.65
N GLY A 168 19.48 4.47 17.90
CA GLY A 168 20.80 5.14 18.02
C GLY A 168 21.69 5.04 16.78
N LEU A 169 21.37 4.20 15.79
CA LEU A 169 22.12 4.04 14.54
C LEU A 169 21.42 4.68 13.32
N ARG A 170 20.48 5.60 13.49
CA ARG A 170 19.99 6.38 12.34
C ARG A 170 21.17 7.18 11.78
N LYS A 171 21.84 6.64 10.77
CA LYS A 171 22.74 7.44 9.94
C LYS A 171 21.89 8.51 9.26
N LEU A 172 22.09 9.75 9.70
CA LEU A 172 21.70 10.93 8.94
C LEU A 172 22.49 10.88 7.64
N THR A 173 21.84 10.49 6.55
CA THR A 173 22.34 10.67 5.18
C THR A 173 21.47 11.68 4.46
#